data_926386d0dc844f4e67748cb11c8f31d2
#
_entry.id   926386d0dc844f4e67748cb11c8f31d2
#
_cell.length_a   1.000
_cell.length_b   1.000
_cell.length_c   1.000
_cell.angle_alpha   90.00
_cell.angle_beta   90.00
_cell.angle_gamma   90.00
#
_symmetry.space_group_name_H-M   'P 1'
#
loop_
_entity.id
_entity.type
_entity.pdbx_description
1 polymer ?
#
loop_
_entity_poly.entity_id
_entity_poly.type
_entity_poly.pdbx_seq_one_letter_code
_entity_poly.pdbx_strand_id
1 'polypeptide(L)'
;MQTFNYLRPAHLDELCQALQQPYAKIVAGGTDVLPQMHTGRLQPALLVDISRVRELEGIRIQNGQVEIGALTTFAAIQAHPSLRAAAPALTQAAEWVGAPMTRQRGTLGGNLANASPAADAVPPLMIYNAEVTLTSSKG
;
A
#
# COMPACT_ATOMS: atom_id res chain seq x y z
N MET A 1 19.20 -4.92 -15.73
CA MET A 1 18.60 -4.13 -14.61
C MET A 1 19.61 -3.07 -14.24
N GLN A 2 19.21 -1.82 -14.14
CA GLN A 2 20.09 -0.72 -13.76
C GLN A 2 20.41 -0.81 -12.27
N THR A 3 21.59 -0.38 -11.84
CA THR A 3 21.94 -0.30 -10.41
C THR A 3 21.14 0.81 -9.73
N PHE A 4 20.65 0.55 -8.54
CA PHE A 4 19.93 1.51 -7.70
C PHE A 4 20.38 1.37 -6.25
N ASN A 5 20.23 2.44 -5.49
CA ASN A 5 20.41 2.41 -4.04
C ASN A 5 19.15 1.84 -3.38
N TYR A 6 19.33 1.22 -2.20
CA TYR A 6 18.23 0.62 -1.45
C TYR A 6 18.27 1.09 -0.01
N LEU A 7 17.13 1.57 0.48
CA LEU A 7 16.91 1.91 1.90
C LEU A 7 15.68 1.18 2.42
N ARG A 8 15.69 0.85 3.71
CA ARG A 8 14.59 0.20 4.39
C ARG A 8 14.34 0.85 5.76
N PRO A 9 13.69 2.02 5.78
CA PRO A 9 13.38 2.75 7.00
C PRO A 9 12.47 1.94 7.92
N ALA A 10 12.60 2.16 9.23
CA ALA A 10 11.77 1.51 10.25
C ALA A 10 10.66 2.43 10.77
N HIS A 11 10.77 3.75 10.55
CA HIS A 11 9.87 4.78 11.05
C HIS A 11 9.43 5.75 9.95
N LEU A 12 8.26 6.37 10.13
CA LEU A 12 7.70 7.34 9.17
C LEU A 12 8.64 8.53 8.92
N ASP A 13 9.30 9.04 9.95
CA ASP A 13 10.21 10.18 9.81
C ASP A 13 11.40 9.84 8.89
N GLU A 14 11.99 8.66 9.08
CA GLU A 14 13.08 8.16 8.23
C GLU A 14 12.59 7.98 6.77
N LEU A 15 11.38 7.45 6.61
CA LEU A 15 10.75 7.30 5.31
C LEU A 15 10.59 8.67 4.63
N CYS A 16 10.00 9.63 5.32
CA CYS A 16 9.78 10.98 4.79
C CYS A 16 11.09 11.67 4.40
N GLN A 17 12.15 11.46 5.16
CA GLN A 17 13.50 11.97 4.83
C GLN A 17 14.07 11.28 3.58
N ALA A 18 13.95 9.95 3.48
CA ALA A 18 14.44 9.21 2.32
C ALA A 18 13.74 9.65 1.02
N LEU A 19 12.46 10.00 1.09
CA LEU A 19 11.67 10.44 -0.07
C LEU A 19 12.01 11.86 -0.56
N GLN A 20 12.82 12.62 0.16
CA GLN A 20 13.34 13.91 -0.33
C GLN A 20 14.45 13.73 -1.38
N GLN A 21 15.02 12.54 -1.49
CA GLN A 21 16.02 12.26 -2.51
C GLN A 21 15.38 12.19 -3.90
N PRO A 22 16.02 12.79 -4.92
CA PRO A 22 15.50 12.77 -6.27
C PRO A 22 15.41 11.33 -6.80
N TYR A 23 14.36 11.05 -7.56
CA TYR A 23 14.09 9.75 -8.16
C TYR A 23 13.96 8.59 -7.14
N ALA A 24 13.64 8.90 -5.88
CA ALA A 24 13.25 7.91 -4.89
C ALA A 24 11.89 7.28 -5.27
N LYS A 25 11.79 5.96 -5.16
CA LYS A 25 10.55 5.21 -5.39
C LYS A 25 10.25 4.31 -4.21
N ILE A 26 9.02 4.42 -3.69
CA ILE A 26 8.52 3.53 -2.64
C ILE A 26 8.27 2.14 -3.23
N VAL A 27 8.64 1.12 -2.48
CA VAL A 27 8.15 -0.25 -2.65
C VAL A 27 7.55 -0.76 -1.35
N ALA A 28 6.31 -1.27 -1.44
CA ALA A 28 5.61 -1.99 -0.38
C ALA A 28 5.60 -3.49 -0.72
N GLY A 29 4.49 -4.03 -1.21
CA GLY A 29 4.40 -5.42 -1.66
C GLY A 29 5.20 -5.77 -2.91
N GLY A 30 5.56 -4.79 -3.72
CA GLY A 30 6.37 -4.95 -4.92
C GLY A 30 5.62 -5.51 -6.14
N THR A 31 4.33 -5.76 -6.04
CA THR A 31 3.52 -6.39 -7.09
C THR A 31 3.40 -5.58 -8.38
N ASP A 32 3.59 -4.27 -8.33
CA ASP A 32 3.61 -3.36 -9.48
C ASP A 32 5.02 -2.82 -9.76
N VAL A 33 5.71 -2.36 -8.74
CA VAL A 33 7.02 -1.70 -8.86
C VAL A 33 8.08 -2.65 -9.44
N LEU A 34 8.17 -3.88 -8.94
CA LEU A 34 9.21 -4.81 -9.39
C LEU A 34 9.00 -5.27 -10.86
N PRO A 35 7.79 -5.60 -11.33
CA PRO A 35 7.54 -5.84 -12.74
C PRO A 35 7.88 -4.65 -13.64
N GLN A 36 7.55 -3.41 -13.22
CA GLN A 36 7.90 -2.20 -13.97
C GLN A 36 9.41 -1.99 -14.05
N MET A 37 10.14 -2.26 -12.96
CA MET A 37 11.61 -2.22 -12.96
C MET A 37 12.20 -3.32 -13.85
N HIS A 38 11.64 -4.52 -13.82
CA HIS A 38 12.10 -5.64 -14.65
C HIS A 38 11.96 -5.34 -16.15
N THR A 39 10.85 -4.71 -16.54
CA THR A 39 10.60 -4.30 -17.92
C THR A 39 11.30 -3.00 -18.34
N GLY A 40 12.04 -2.35 -17.43
CA GLY A 40 12.70 -1.07 -17.69
C GLY A 40 11.79 0.15 -17.74
N ARG A 41 10.48 -0.02 -17.46
CA ARG A 41 9.52 1.10 -17.42
C ARG A 41 9.73 2.02 -16.23
N LEU A 42 10.31 1.50 -15.16
CA LEU A 42 10.66 2.22 -13.96
C LEU A 42 12.14 2.02 -13.64
N GLN A 43 12.87 3.12 -13.47
CA GLN A 43 14.31 3.11 -13.21
C GLN A 43 14.63 4.08 -12.06
N PRO A 44 14.34 3.70 -10.80
CA PRO A 44 14.61 4.55 -9.66
C PRO A 44 16.10 4.65 -9.38
N ALA A 45 16.57 5.81 -8.92
CA ALA A 45 17.91 5.95 -8.37
C ALA A 45 17.97 5.38 -6.93
N LEU A 46 16.87 5.48 -6.20
CA LEU A 46 16.71 4.97 -4.84
C LEU A 46 15.39 4.20 -4.73
N LEU A 47 15.47 2.96 -4.27
CA LEU A 47 14.30 2.16 -3.88
C LEU A 47 14.14 2.19 -2.36
N VAL A 48 12.99 2.67 -1.89
CA VAL A 48 12.68 2.79 -0.46
C VAL A 48 11.65 1.73 -0.09
N ASP A 49 12.10 0.68 0.59
CA ASP A 49 11.26 -0.42 1.06
C ASP A 49 10.63 -0.06 2.41
N ILE A 50 9.30 0.16 2.38
CA ILE A 50 8.55 0.58 3.56
C ILE A 50 8.01 -0.58 4.40
N SER A 51 8.36 -1.82 4.09
CA SER A 51 7.82 -3.01 4.76
C SER A 51 8.17 -3.15 6.25
N ARG A 52 9.02 -2.26 6.81
CA ARG A 52 9.32 -2.20 8.24
C ARG A 52 8.65 -1.05 8.98
N VAL A 53 7.96 -0.17 8.29
CA VAL A 53 7.27 0.99 8.89
C VAL A 53 5.96 0.52 9.52
N ARG A 54 6.02 0.08 10.78
CA ARG A 54 4.88 -0.53 11.50
C ARG A 54 3.72 0.43 11.72
N GLU A 55 3.97 1.72 11.74
CA GLU A 55 2.94 2.76 11.83
C GLU A 55 1.94 2.71 10.66
N LEU A 56 2.33 2.09 9.54
CA LEU A 56 1.50 1.90 8.36
C LEU A 56 0.77 0.55 8.31
N GLU A 57 0.85 -0.26 9.36
CA GLU A 57 0.25 -1.59 9.41
C GLU A 57 -1.05 -1.62 10.23
N GLY A 58 -1.89 -2.60 9.91
CA GLY A 58 -3.00 -3.03 10.75
C GLY A 58 -4.35 -2.46 10.36
N ILE A 59 -5.38 -3.01 11.03
CA ILE A 59 -6.78 -2.64 10.88
C ILE A 59 -7.30 -2.35 12.27
N ARG A 60 -7.87 -1.16 12.46
CA ARG A 60 -8.51 -0.74 13.71
C ARG A 60 -9.96 -0.39 13.46
N ILE A 61 -10.85 -0.90 14.30
CA ILE A 61 -12.28 -0.62 14.23
C ILE A 61 -12.73 -0.15 15.59
N GLN A 62 -13.07 1.13 15.70
CA GLN A 62 -13.49 1.76 16.94
C GLN A 62 -14.57 2.81 16.66
N ASN A 63 -15.62 2.84 17.51
CA ASN A 63 -16.67 3.86 17.46
C ASN A 63 -17.33 4.03 16.05
N GLY A 64 -17.49 2.92 15.32
CA GLY A 64 -18.06 2.96 13.96
C GLY A 64 -17.10 3.44 12.87
N GLN A 65 -15.87 3.75 13.21
CA GLN A 65 -14.81 4.10 12.27
C GLN A 65 -13.90 2.91 12.00
N VAL A 66 -13.47 2.79 10.75
CA VAL A 66 -12.51 1.79 10.28
C VAL A 66 -11.25 2.52 9.82
N GLU A 67 -10.13 2.21 10.43
CA GLU A 67 -8.81 2.69 10.04
C GLU A 67 -8.00 1.52 9.50
N ILE A 68 -7.41 1.67 8.31
CA ILE A 68 -6.62 0.62 7.66
C ILE A 68 -5.26 1.21 7.28
N GLY A 69 -4.21 0.63 7.82
CA GLY A 69 -2.84 1.03 7.49
C GLY A 69 -2.49 0.74 6.03
N ALA A 70 -1.69 1.62 5.43
CA ALA A 70 -1.32 1.55 4.02
C ALA A 70 -0.58 0.24 3.64
N LEU A 71 0.11 -0.39 4.59
CA LEU A 71 0.80 -1.68 4.39
C LEU A 71 -0.09 -2.91 4.60
N THR A 72 -1.35 -2.73 4.97
CA THR A 72 -2.28 -3.86 5.12
C THR A 72 -2.47 -4.57 3.77
N THR A 73 -2.19 -5.86 3.74
CA THR A 73 -2.30 -6.66 2.52
C THR A 73 -3.75 -7.00 2.19
N PHE A 74 -4.05 -7.28 0.92
CA PHE A 74 -5.38 -7.72 0.52
C PHE A 74 -5.76 -9.06 1.16
N ALA A 75 -4.81 -9.95 1.40
CA ALA A 75 -5.05 -11.19 2.15
C ALA A 75 -5.49 -10.90 3.60
N ALA A 76 -4.87 -9.93 4.27
CA ALA A 76 -5.28 -9.52 5.62
C ALA A 76 -6.67 -8.88 5.64
N ILE A 77 -6.98 -8.01 4.65
CA ILE A 77 -8.31 -7.39 4.49
C ILE A 77 -9.38 -8.47 4.28
N GLN A 78 -9.14 -9.41 3.37
CA GLN A 78 -10.05 -10.52 3.06
C GLN A 78 -10.34 -11.39 4.28
N ALA A 79 -9.31 -11.67 5.08
CA ALA A 79 -9.41 -12.59 6.22
C ALA A 79 -9.95 -11.95 7.50
N HIS A 80 -10.13 -10.63 7.57
CA HIS A 80 -10.46 -9.92 8.81
C HIS A 80 -11.97 -9.96 9.14
N PRO A 81 -12.42 -10.71 10.18
CA PRO A 81 -13.85 -10.94 10.42
C PRO A 81 -14.64 -9.66 10.74
N SER A 82 -14.07 -8.80 11.60
CA SER A 82 -14.74 -7.55 11.97
C SER A 82 -14.80 -6.55 10.81
N LEU A 83 -13.80 -6.55 9.92
CA LEU A 83 -13.84 -5.72 8.72
C LEU A 83 -14.88 -6.25 7.72
N ARG A 84 -15.04 -7.55 7.62
CA ARG A 84 -16.10 -8.17 6.79
C ARG A 84 -17.50 -7.72 7.23
N ALA A 85 -17.71 -7.55 8.52
CA ALA A 85 -18.97 -7.03 9.06
C ALA A 85 -19.11 -5.52 8.84
N ALA A 86 -18.03 -4.74 9.04
CA ALA A 86 -18.07 -3.27 8.96
C ALA A 86 -17.99 -2.73 7.53
N ALA A 87 -17.24 -3.38 6.64
CA ALA A 87 -16.99 -2.96 5.27
C ALA A 87 -16.98 -4.15 4.29
N PRO A 88 -18.14 -4.84 4.11
CA PRO A 88 -18.21 -6.07 3.30
C PRO A 88 -17.79 -5.86 1.85
N ALA A 89 -18.11 -4.73 1.23
CA ALA A 89 -17.73 -4.46 -0.15
C ALA A 89 -16.20 -4.38 -0.33
N LEU A 90 -15.46 -3.87 0.66
CA LEU A 90 -14.00 -3.82 0.61
C LEU A 90 -13.40 -5.23 0.75
N THR A 91 -13.91 -6.06 1.65
CA THR A 91 -13.44 -7.44 1.81
C THR A 91 -13.75 -8.29 0.60
N GLN A 92 -14.90 -8.12 -0.04
CA GLN A 92 -15.23 -8.77 -1.31
C GLN A 92 -14.30 -8.32 -2.44
N ALA A 93 -14.07 -7.01 -2.59
CA ALA A 93 -13.14 -6.49 -3.60
C ALA A 93 -11.72 -7.05 -3.41
N ALA A 94 -11.27 -7.19 -2.15
CA ALA A 94 -9.98 -7.78 -1.84
C ALA A 94 -9.83 -9.23 -2.35
N GLU A 95 -10.91 -9.99 -2.44
CA GLU A 95 -10.92 -11.36 -2.99
C GLU A 95 -10.64 -11.41 -4.50
N TRP A 96 -10.93 -10.33 -5.21
CA TRP A 96 -10.75 -10.22 -6.67
C TRP A 96 -9.40 -9.64 -7.08
N VAL A 97 -8.63 -9.09 -6.15
CA VAL A 97 -7.30 -8.53 -6.44
C VAL A 97 -6.33 -9.63 -6.85
N GLY A 98 -6.03 -9.72 -8.13
CA GLY A 98 -5.02 -10.62 -8.68
C GLY A 98 -5.14 -12.08 -8.23
N ALA A 99 -4.00 -12.77 -8.18
CA ALA A 99 -3.91 -14.15 -7.68
C ALA A 99 -3.67 -14.19 -6.15
N PRO A 100 -3.87 -15.33 -5.48
CA PRO A 100 -3.60 -15.48 -4.04
C PRO A 100 -2.20 -14.99 -3.62
N MET A 101 -1.17 -15.30 -4.39
CA MET A 101 0.20 -14.83 -4.14
C MET A 101 0.32 -13.29 -4.21
N THR A 102 -0.41 -12.67 -5.13
CA THR A 102 -0.47 -11.20 -5.26
C THR A 102 -1.14 -10.59 -4.03
N ARG A 103 -2.25 -11.17 -3.54
CA ARG A 103 -2.97 -10.69 -2.36
C ARG A 103 -2.15 -10.78 -1.08
N GLN A 104 -1.25 -11.77 -0.96
CA GLN A 104 -0.34 -11.91 0.18
C GLN A 104 0.69 -10.77 0.26
N ARG A 105 0.99 -10.12 -0.85
CA ARG A 105 2.00 -9.08 -0.94
C ARG A 105 1.43 -7.70 -1.27
N GLY A 106 0.46 -7.63 -2.16
CA GLY A 106 -0.19 -6.38 -2.56
C GLY A 106 -0.87 -5.71 -1.37
N THR A 107 -0.62 -4.41 -1.20
CA THR A 107 -1.12 -3.62 -0.06
C THR A 107 -2.17 -2.63 -0.53
N LEU A 108 -3.05 -2.23 0.39
CA LEU A 108 -4.08 -1.22 0.12
C LEU A 108 -3.46 0.11 -0.34
N GLY A 109 -2.47 0.62 0.38
CA GLY A 109 -1.77 1.85 0.02
C GLY A 109 -1.03 1.75 -1.32
N GLY A 110 -0.41 0.59 -1.60
CA GLY A 110 0.23 0.34 -2.90
C GLY A 110 -0.76 0.36 -4.07
N ASN A 111 -1.94 -0.24 -3.90
CA ASN A 111 -3.01 -0.23 -4.90
C ASN A 111 -3.51 1.18 -5.21
N LEU A 112 -3.76 1.99 -4.16
CA LEU A 112 -4.16 3.39 -4.32
C LEU A 112 -3.06 4.25 -4.97
N ALA A 113 -1.82 4.13 -4.49
CA ALA A 113 -0.69 4.92 -4.97
C ALA A 113 -0.29 4.58 -6.42
N ASN A 114 -0.50 3.35 -6.86
CA ASN A 114 -0.28 2.94 -8.25
C ASN A 114 -1.30 3.56 -9.21
N ALA A 115 -2.46 3.97 -8.69
CA ALA A 115 -3.53 4.68 -9.43
C ALA A 115 -3.95 4.01 -10.75
N SER A 116 -3.96 2.68 -10.77
CA SER A 116 -4.47 1.94 -11.92
C SER A 116 -5.97 2.22 -12.12
N PRO A 117 -6.44 2.46 -13.36
CA PRO A 117 -7.88 2.55 -13.64
C PRO A 117 -8.68 1.30 -13.24
N ALA A 118 -8.00 0.15 -13.15
CA ALA A 118 -8.59 -1.12 -12.74
C ALA A 118 -8.31 -1.48 -11.26
N ALA A 119 -8.04 -0.49 -10.41
CA ALA A 119 -7.78 -0.72 -8.98
C ALA A 119 -9.07 -1.16 -8.26
N ASP A 120 -9.16 -2.42 -7.88
CA ASP A 120 -10.37 -3.03 -7.29
C ASP A 120 -10.77 -2.43 -5.93
N ALA A 121 -9.83 -1.84 -5.19
CA ALA A 121 -10.12 -1.23 -3.89
C ALA A 121 -10.80 0.14 -3.99
N VAL A 122 -10.67 0.85 -5.11
CA VAL A 122 -11.17 2.23 -5.24
C VAL A 122 -12.69 2.32 -5.17
N PRO A 123 -13.49 1.52 -5.92
CA PRO A 123 -14.95 1.61 -5.86
C PRO A 123 -15.53 1.40 -4.45
N PRO A 124 -15.16 0.35 -3.68
CA PRO A 124 -15.69 0.18 -2.33
C PRO A 124 -15.25 1.30 -1.38
N LEU A 125 -14.03 1.81 -1.49
CA LEU A 125 -13.58 2.94 -0.67
C LEU A 125 -14.40 4.20 -0.94
N MET A 126 -14.77 4.47 -2.19
CA MET A 126 -15.67 5.59 -2.55
C MET A 126 -17.06 5.40 -1.96
N ILE A 127 -17.61 4.18 -1.96
CA ILE A 127 -18.93 3.88 -1.36
C ILE A 127 -18.92 4.22 0.13
N TYR A 128 -17.81 3.95 0.83
CA TYR A 128 -17.68 4.25 2.27
C TYR A 128 -17.21 5.67 2.57
N ASN A 129 -17.09 6.56 1.57
CA ASN A 129 -16.54 7.91 1.72
C ASN A 129 -15.19 7.89 2.45
N ALA A 130 -14.30 6.97 2.05
CA ALA A 130 -13.02 6.80 2.70
C ALA A 130 -12.14 8.05 2.54
N GLU A 131 -11.49 8.43 3.63
CA GLU A 131 -10.49 9.48 3.65
C GLU A 131 -9.09 8.88 3.58
N VAL A 132 -8.17 9.54 2.88
CA VAL A 132 -6.78 9.13 2.79
C VAL A 132 -5.91 10.13 3.51
N THR A 133 -5.22 9.68 4.56
CA THR A 133 -4.22 10.50 5.25
C THR A 133 -2.89 10.41 4.52
N LEU A 134 -2.36 11.55 4.10
CA LEU A 134 -1.03 11.67 3.51
C LEU A 134 -0.07 12.27 4.52
N THR A 135 1.13 11.69 4.61
CA THR A 135 2.19 12.17 5.50
C THR A 135 3.42 12.56 4.67
N SER A 136 4.01 13.68 5.01
CA SER A 136 5.23 14.17 4.39
C SER A 136 6.21 14.73 5.44
N SER A 137 7.42 15.07 5.02
CA SER A 137 8.40 15.76 5.90
C SER A 137 7.95 17.16 6.36
N LYS A 138 6.83 17.66 5.83
CA LYS A 138 6.26 18.98 6.17
C LYS A 138 4.96 18.88 6.98
N GLY A 139 4.56 17.68 7.37
CA GLY A 139 3.30 17.37 8.05
C GLY A 139 2.30 16.71 7.15
#